data_14eea2c4a3a0849c15ff79cadb0bead6
#
_entry.id   14eea2c4a3a0849c15ff79cadb0bead6
#
_cell.length_a   1.000
_cell.length_b   1.000
_cell.length_c   1.000
_cell.angle_alpha   90.00
_cell.angle_beta   90.00
_cell.angle_gamma   90.00
#
_symmetry.space_group_name_H-M   'P 1'
#
loop_
_entity.id
_entity.type
_entity.pdbx_description
1 polymer ?
#
loop_
_entity_poly.entity_id
_entity_poly.type
_entity_poly.pdbx_seq_one_letter_code
_entity_poly.pdbx_strand_id
1 'polypeptide(L)' 'MVFKDYYKILELKTNKVSSEQIKNAYRLAVKKNHPDLNVQDKLAEEKIKDINEAYKVLSEN' A
#
# COMPACT_ATOMS: atom_id res chain seq x y z
N MET A 1 -10.68 1.67 19.18
CA MET A 1 -9.65 0.91 18.48
C MET A 1 -9.76 1.15 16.99
N VAL A 2 -8.66 1.44 16.36
CA VAL A 2 -8.66 1.74 14.94
C VAL A 2 -7.94 0.61 14.19
N PHE A 3 -8.65 0.01 13.26
CA PHE A 3 -8.05 -0.97 12.37
C PHE A 3 -7.61 -0.28 11.09
N LYS A 4 -6.39 -0.58 10.66
CA LYS A 4 -5.95 -0.12 9.37
C LYS A 4 -6.64 -0.93 8.30
N ASP A 5 -7.22 -0.24 7.35
CA ASP A 5 -7.82 -0.92 6.21
C ASP A 5 -6.74 -1.10 5.15
N TYR A 6 -6.07 -2.24 5.20
CA TYR A 6 -4.95 -2.52 4.29
C TYR A 6 -5.39 -2.57 2.84
N TYR A 7 -6.61 -3.02 2.59
CA TYR A 7 -7.13 -3.04 1.23
C TYR A 7 -7.28 -1.63 0.70
N LYS A 8 -7.77 -0.71 1.55
CA LYS A 8 -7.93 0.67 1.17
C LYS A 8 -6.58 1.36 0.97
N ILE A 9 -5.58 1.02 1.77
CA ILE A 9 -4.24 1.58 1.63
C ILE A 9 -3.67 1.25 0.26
N LEU A 10 -3.92 0.04 -0.24
CA LEU A 10 -3.49 -0.37 -1.56
C LEU A 10 -4.52 -0.01 -2.65
N GLU A 11 -5.53 0.77 -2.29
CA GLU A 11 -6.59 1.19 -3.22
C GLU A 11 -7.34 0.03 -3.86
N LEU A 12 -7.48 -1.05 -3.11
CA LEU A 12 -8.26 -2.19 -3.54
C LEU A 12 -9.73 -1.98 -3.18
N LYS A 13 -10.61 -2.24 -4.12
CA LYS A 13 -12.05 -2.00 -3.92
C LYS A 13 -12.76 -3.13 -3.21
N THR A 14 -12.10 -4.27 -3.09
CA THR A 14 -12.70 -5.45 -2.49
C THR A 14 -11.63 -6.25 -1.78
N ASN A 15 -12.04 -7.09 -0.83
CA ASN A 15 -11.12 -8.02 -0.18
C ASN A 15 -11.00 -9.34 -0.95
N LYS A 16 -11.73 -9.47 -2.05
CA LYS A 16 -11.67 -10.66 -2.88
C LYS A 16 -10.65 -10.47 -3.99
N VAL A 17 -9.38 -10.47 -3.61
CA VAL A 17 -8.28 -10.23 -4.53
C VAL A 17 -7.27 -11.38 -4.46
N SER A 18 -6.63 -11.63 -5.59
CA SER A 18 -5.58 -12.64 -5.65
C SER A 18 -4.25 -12.05 -5.18
N SER A 19 -3.27 -12.93 -4.96
CA SER A 19 -1.92 -12.49 -4.60
C SER A 19 -1.34 -11.57 -5.67
N GLU A 20 -1.62 -11.88 -6.92
CA GLU A 20 -1.14 -11.08 -8.04
C GLU A 20 -1.75 -9.69 -8.04
N GLN A 21 -3.04 -9.60 -7.73
CA GLN A 21 -3.70 -8.30 -7.65
C GLN A 21 -3.14 -7.45 -6.51
N ILE A 22 -2.84 -8.08 -5.38
CA ILE A 22 -2.24 -7.39 -4.24
C ILE A 22 -0.85 -6.88 -4.63
N LYS A 23 -0.07 -7.70 -5.30
CA LYS A 23 1.27 -7.32 -5.75
C LYS A 23 1.23 -6.15 -6.71
N ASN A 24 0.30 -6.19 -7.67
CA ASN A 24 0.16 -5.12 -8.64
C ASN A 24 -0.29 -3.82 -7.97
N ALA A 25 -1.22 -3.93 -7.03
CA ALA A 25 -1.68 -2.76 -6.27
C ALA A 25 -0.54 -2.15 -5.46
N TYR A 26 0.28 -2.99 -4.85
CA TYR A 26 1.45 -2.54 -4.10
C TYR A 26 2.41 -1.75 -5.01
N ARG A 27 2.71 -2.30 -6.18
CA ARG A 27 3.62 -1.64 -7.12
C ARG A 27 3.10 -0.27 -7.54
N LEU A 28 1.81 -0.19 -7.84
CA LEU A 28 1.19 1.08 -8.23
C LEU A 28 1.22 2.08 -7.08
N ALA A 29 0.93 1.61 -5.87
CA ALA A 29 0.92 2.48 -4.70
C ALA A 29 2.31 3.03 -4.41
N VAL A 30 3.33 2.18 -4.50
CA VAL A 30 4.71 2.61 -4.31
C VAL A 30 5.11 3.62 -5.38
N LYS A 31 4.74 3.36 -6.62
CA LYS A 31 5.07 4.26 -7.72
C LYS A 31 4.46 5.64 -7.52
N LYS A 32 3.23 5.70 -7.04
CA LYS A 32 2.55 6.97 -6.78
C LYS A 32 3.19 7.76 -5.65
N ASN A 33 3.75 7.07 -4.66
CA ASN A 33 4.26 7.71 -3.45
C ASN A 33 5.76 7.53 -3.27
N HIS A 34 6.47 7.25 -4.36
CA HIS A 34 7.90 6.99 -4.28
C HIS A 34 8.65 8.22 -3.79
N PRO A 35 9.57 8.06 -2.83
CA PRO A 35 10.31 9.18 -2.26
C PRO A 35 11.12 9.97 -3.29
N ASP A 36 11.61 9.30 -4.32
CA ASP A 36 12.38 9.98 -5.37
C ASP A 36 11.55 11.00 -6.14
N LEU A 37 10.26 10.75 -6.26
CA LEU A 37 9.34 11.64 -6.95
C LEU A 37 8.76 12.70 -6.01
N ASN A 38 8.73 12.41 -4.72
CA ASN A 38 8.12 13.26 -3.71
C ASN A 38 9.10 13.53 -2.57
N VAL A 39 10.31 13.90 -2.93
CA VAL A 39 11.43 13.99 -2.00
C VAL A 39 11.19 14.96 -0.84
N GLN A 40 10.35 15.96 -1.03
CA GLN A 40 10.05 16.94 0.01
C GLN A 40 8.74 16.68 0.72
N ASP A 41 8.08 15.57 0.42
CA ASP A 41 6.79 15.24 1.00
C ASP A 41 6.94 14.17 2.07
N LYS A 42 6.87 14.60 3.33
CA LYS A 42 6.95 13.67 4.45
C LYS A 42 5.77 12.72 4.49
N LEU A 43 4.62 13.14 3.97
CA LEU A 43 3.46 12.27 3.90
C LEU A 43 3.70 11.09 2.98
N ALA A 44 4.50 11.29 1.94
CA ALA A 44 4.85 10.20 1.04
C ALA A 44 5.64 9.12 1.77
N GLU A 45 6.55 9.50 2.65
CA GLU A 45 7.30 8.53 3.44
C GLU A 45 6.40 7.71 4.34
N GLU A 46 5.44 8.37 5.00
CA GLU A 46 4.49 7.69 5.86
C GLU A 46 3.59 6.76 5.06
N LYS A 47 3.16 7.21 3.89
CA LYS A 47 2.34 6.38 3.01
C LYS A 47 3.09 5.14 2.55
N ILE A 48 4.37 5.28 2.23
CA ILE A 48 5.19 4.14 1.81
C ILE A 48 5.29 3.12 2.94
N LYS A 49 5.46 3.58 4.18
CA LYS A 49 5.50 2.68 5.33
C LYS A 49 4.20 1.90 5.47
N ASP A 50 3.07 2.60 5.34
CA ASP A 50 1.75 1.96 5.42
C ASP A 50 1.54 0.99 4.27
N ILE A 51 1.99 1.36 3.08
CA ILE A 51 1.87 0.50 1.90
C ILE A 51 2.68 -0.78 2.08
N ASN A 52 3.89 -0.66 2.60
CA ASN A 52 4.74 -1.82 2.86
C ASN A 52 4.11 -2.73 3.92
N GLU A 53 3.55 -2.15 4.96
CA GLU A 53 2.87 -2.92 6.00
C GLU A 53 1.65 -3.64 5.44
N ALA A 54 0.84 -2.92 4.65
CA ALA A 54 -0.34 -3.50 4.04
C ALA A 54 0.02 -4.69 3.16
N TYR A 55 1.03 -4.52 2.33
CA TYR A 55 1.47 -5.59 1.44
C TYR A 55 1.94 -6.80 2.25
N LYS A 56 2.73 -6.55 3.29
CA LYS A 56 3.24 -7.63 4.13
C LYS A 56 2.09 -8.41 4.77
N VAL A 57 1.15 -7.70 5.36
CA VAL A 57 0.02 -8.34 6.04
C VAL A 57 -0.84 -9.13 5.06
N LEU A 58 -1.17 -8.53 3.93
CA LEU A 58 -2.06 -9.17 2.96
C LEU A 58 -1.38 -10.29 2.21
N SER A 59 -0.09 -10.24 2.01
CA SER A 59 0.63 -11.28 1.28
C SER A 59 0.98 -12.50 2.14
N GLU A 60 0.94 -12.35 3.45
CA GLU A 60 1.24 -13.45 4.36
C GLU A 60 0.07 -14.41 4.58
N ASN A 61 -1.08 -14.11 4.05
CA ASN A 61 -2.24 -14.99 4.18
C ASN A 61 -2.25 -16.06 3.11
#